data_45ced7413b0b5ddec9115bb4517aa20d
#
_entry.id   45ced7413b0b5ddec9115bb4517aa20d
#
_cell.length_a   1.000
_cell.length_b   1.000
_cell.length_c   1.000
_cell.angle_alpha   90.00
_cell.angle_beta   90.00
_cell.angle_gamma   90.00
#
_symmetry.space_group_name_H-M   'P 1'
#
loop_
_entity.id
_entity.type
_entity.pdbx_description
1 polymer ?
#
loop_
_entity_poly.entity_id
_entity_poly.type
_entity_poly.pdbx_seq_one_letter_code
_entity_poly.pdbx_strand_id
1 'polypeptide(L)'
;MKKILLFIFFTFGILVASEYRALEDKSIVYKDKNGNGKIDYIALFKATDELYIYARAYPLKFKDEEQKKAAFSDLLKVEKIFEFMDSEGFSKSLGGQEGEYFKICQARLHVIKHNFDVQGEAKKADKIYGELINLTPDNGEIYAEFADFLANSNRIDLAEQNYDKALNLGVKRANLGLALVKLARMDQKGALPHLEEYLKSYADDEFAKILANSIKEGTLKVEP
;
A
#
# COMPACT_ATOMS: atom_id res chain seq x y z
N MET A 1 34.47 -7.93 1.38
CA MET A 1 33.07 -7.83 1.84
C MET A 1 32.36 -6.77 0.98
N LYS A 2 31.30 -7.13 0.28
CA LYS A 2 30.50 -6.15 -0.47
C LYS A 2 29.66 -5.35 0.54
N LYS A 3 29.84 -4.02 0.57
CA LYS A 3 29.00 -3.13 1.38
C LYS A 3 27.66 -2.98 0.69
N ILE A 4 26.56 -3.20 1.42
CA ILE A 4 25.21 -3.00 0.90
C ILE A 4 24.82 -1.55 1.22
N LEU A 5 24.58 -0.76 0.17
CA LEU A 5 24.06 0.59 0.28
C LEU A 5 22.55 0.51 0.22
N LEU A 6 21.89 0.84 1.31
CA LEU A 6 20.43 0.91 1.38
C LEU A 6 20.02 2.38 1.28
N PHE A 7 19.47 2.75 0.13
CA PHE A 7 18.65 3.96 0.06
C PHE A 7 17.32 3.63 0.72
N ILE A 8 16.98 4.33 1.79
CA ILE A 8 15.70 4.11 2.45
C ILE A 8 14.60 4.79 1.64
N PHE A 9 14.26 4.16 0.53
CA PHE A 9 12.92 4.27 0.00
C PHE A 9 12.11 3.15 0.67
N PHE A 10 10.99 3.46 1.29
CA PHE A 10 10.08 2.45 1.86
C PHE A 10 9.47 1.59 0.75
N THR A 11 10.33 0.88 0.03
CA THR A 11 9.89 -0.09 -0.95
C THR A 11 9.73 -1.42 -0.24
N PHE A 12 8.52 -1.70 0.21
CA PHE A 12 8.13 -3.00 0.68
C PHE A 12 8.35 -4.04 -0.43
N GLY A 13 9.40 -4.81 -0.27
CA GLY A 13 9.81 -5.86 -1.18
C GLY A 13 10.62 -5.36 -2.37
N ILE A 14 11.53 -6.17 -2.83
CA ILE A 14 12.07 -6.06 -4.19
C ILE A 14 10.89 -6.40 -5.11
N LEU A 15 10.03 -5.41 -5.37
CA LEU A 15 9.20 -5.47 -6.57
C LEU A 15 10.20 -5.44 -7.73
N VAL A 16 10.62 -6.62 -8.18
CA VAL A 16 11.07 -6.76 -9.55
C VAL A 16 10.01 -6.01 -10.34
N ALA A 17 10.41 -5.05 -11.16
CA ALA A 17 9.47 -4.31 -11.99
C ALA A 17 8.74 -5.34 -12.85
N SER A 18 7.66 -5.89 -12.30
CA SER A 18 6.83 -6.83 -13.02
C SER A 18 6.07 -6.03 -14.07
N GLU A 19 5.86 -6.64 -15.20
CA GLU A 19 5.21 -5.97 -16.31
C GLU A 19 3.76 -5.64 -15.94
N TYR A 20 3.44 -4.35 -15.75
CA TYR A 20 2.07 -3.89 -15.55
C TYR A 20 1.25 -4.25 -16.80
N ARG A 21 0.14 -4.91 -16.60
CA ARG A 21 -0.83 -5.20 -17.66
C ARG A 21 -2.00 -4.25 -17.50
N ALA A 22 -2.28 -3.50 -18.56
CA ALA A 22 -3.43 -2.60 -18.59
C ALA A 22 -4.72 -3.37 -18.28
N LEU A 23 -5.62 -2.74 -17.53
CA LEU A 23 -6.91 -3.32 -17.17
C LEU A 23 -7.78 -3.49 -18.40
N GLU A 24 -8.42 -4.66 -18.53
CA GLU A 24 -9.41 -4.90 -19.57
C GLU A 24 -10.74 -4.26 -19.14
N ASP A 25 -11.17 -3.21 -19.84
CA ASP A 25 -12.41 -2.45 -19.55
C ASP A 25 -13.67 -3.32 -19.52
N LYS A 26 -13.65 -4.46 -20.20
CA LYS A 26 -14.82 -5.34 -20.38
C LYS A 26 -15.22 -6.13 -19.14
N SER A 27 -14.35 -6.24 -18.14
CA SER A 27 -14.63 -7.04 -16.95
C SER A 27 -15.35 -6.26 -15.84
N ILE A 28 -15.22 -4.93 -15.80
CA ILE A 28 -15.77 -4.08 -14.72
C ILE A 28 -17.14 -3.54 -15.08
N VAL A 29 -17.31 -3.03 -16.28
CA VAL A 29 -18.59 -2.47 -16.75
C VAL A 29 -19.11 -3.30 -17.90
N TYR A 30 -20.33 -3.81 -17.78
CA TYR A 30 -20.95 -4.67 -18.80
C TYR A 30 -22.44 -4.36 -18.96
N LYS A 31 -23.03 -4.87 -20.02
CA LYS A 31 -24.50 -4.84 -20.22
C LYS A 31 -25.08 -6.20 -19.86
N ASP A 32 -26.15 -6.18 -19.08
CA ASP A 32 -26.93 -7.38 -18.81
C ASP A 32 -27.71 -7.84 -20.06
N LYS A 33 -28.39 -8.99 -19.96
CA LYS A 33 -29.20 -9.57 -21.05
C LYS A 33 -30.33 -8.65 -21.55
N ASN A 34 -30.70 -7.63 -20.78
CA ASN A 34 -31.73 -6.65 -21.13
C ASN A 34 -31.12 -5.35 -21.67
N GLY A 35 -29.79 -5.28 -21.82
CA GLY A 35 -29.06 -4.10 -22.29
C GLY A 35 -28.80 -3.05 -21.23
N ASN A 36 -29.14 -3.28 -19.94
CA ASN A 36 -28.86 -2.37 -18.86
C ASN A 36 -27.39 -2.40 -18.46
N GLY A 37 -26.79 -1.22 -18.22
CA GLY A 37 -25.44 -1.11 -17.70
C GLY A 37 -25.34 -1.71 -16.29
N LYS A 38 -24.30 -2.47 -16.03
CA LYS A 38 -23.98 -3.09 -14.74
C LYS A 38 -22.52 -2.89 -14.42
N ILE A 39 -22.22 -2.81 -13.13
CA ILE A 39 -20.85 -2.75 -12.59
C ILE A 39 -20.61 -4.03 -11.79
N ASP A 40 -19.53 -4.74 -12.12
CA ASP A 40 -18.99 -5.81 -11.29
C ASP A 40 -18.06 -5.16 -10.25
N TYR A 41 -18.57 -4.93 -9.04
CA TYR A 41 -17.78 -4.29 -7.99
C TYR A 41 -16.65 -5.18 -7.46
N ILE A 42 -16.75 -6.51 -7.59
CA ILE A 42 -15.65 -7.42 -7.23
C ILE A 42 -14.50 -7.28 -8.23
N ALA A 43 -14.81 -7.19 -9.53
CA ALA A 43 -13.81 -6.92 -10.56
C ALA A 43 -13.18 -5.52 -10.36
N LEU A 44 -13.97 -4.52 -9.97
CA LEU A 44 -13.49 -3.17 -9.64
C LEU A 44 -12.52 -3.18 -8.44
N PHE A 45 -12.83 -3.93 -7.39
CA PHE A 45 -11.95 -4.08 -6.23
C PHE A 45 -10.63 -4.74 -6.61
N LYS A 46 -10.67 -5.84 -7.38
CA LYS A 46 -9.47 -6.51 -7.89
C LYS A 46 -8.61 -5.59 -8.76
N ALA A 47 -9.25 -4.80 -9.62
CA ALA A 47 -8.55 -3.81 -10.45
C ALA A 47 -7.83 -2.75 -9.59
N THR A 48 -8.47 -2.31 -8.49
CA THR A 48 -7.86 -1.37 -7.55
C THR A 48 -6.67 -2.00 -6.82
N ASP A 49 -6.81 -3.27 -6.38
CA ASP A 49 -5.72 -4.01 -5.74
C ASP A 49 -4.52 -4.17 -6.66
N GLU A 50 -4.77 -4.48 -7.92
CA GLU A 50 -3.74 -4.65 -8.93
C GLU A 50 -2.98 -3.34 -9.17
N LEU A 51 -3.68 -2.23 -9.36
CA LEU A 51 -3.08 -0.89 -9.43
C LEU A 51 -2.27 -0.56 -8.17
N TYR A 52 -2.82 -0.88 -6.99
CA TYR A 52 -2.16 -0.61 -5.72
C TYR A 52 -0.85 -1.38 -5.56
N ILE A 53 -0.79 -2.65 -5.98
CA ILE A 53 0.46 -3.43 -5.95
C ILE A 53 1.59 -2.71 -6.69
N TYR A 54 1.31 -2.10 -7.84
CA TYR A 54 2.34 -1.42 -8.65
C TYR A 54 2.66 0.00 -8.19
N ALA A 55 1.71 0.67 -7.55
CA ALA A 55 1.83 2.11 -7.30
C ALA A 55 1.69 2.52 -5.82
N ARG A 56 1.72 1.57 -4.88
CA ARG A 56 1.62 1.86 -3.43
C ARG A 56 2.86 2.48 -2.81
N ALA A 57 4.02 2.38 -3.47
CA ALA A 57 5.29 2.87 -2.97
C ALA A 57 5.84 4.00 -3.83
N TYR A 58 6.55 4.93 -3.22
CA TYR A 58 7.25 6.01 -3.90
C TYR A 58 8.78 5.82 -3.76
N PRO A 59 9.58 6.05 -4.83
CA PRO A 59 9.15 6.37 -6.18
C PRO A 59 8.50 5.19 -6.89
N LEU A 60 7.59 5.51 -7.84
CA LEU A 60 6.92 4.51 -8.67
C LEU A 60 7.92 3.69 -9.48
N LYS A 61 7.72 2.36 -9.52
CA LYS A 61 8.61 1.42 -10.23
C LYS A 61 7.85 0.70 -11.34
N PHE A 62 7.73 1.35 -12.48
CA PHE A 62 7.27 0.73 -13.71
C PHE A 62 8.46 0.37 -14.59
N LYS A 63 8.30 -0.61 -15.49
CA LYS A 63 9.33 -1.03 -16.44
C LYS A 63 9.77 0.14 -17.35
N ASP A 64 8.80 0.96 -17.76
CA ASP A 64 8.98 2.10 -18.63
C ASP A 64 7.86 3.15 -18.44
N GLU A 65 8.02 4.29 -19.11
CA GLU A 65 7.04 5.38 -19.05
C GLU A 65 5.71 5.04 -19.73
N GLU A 66 5.67 4.08 -20.65
CA GLU A 66 4.42 3.63 -21.30
C GLU A 66 3.55 2.89 -20.30
N GLN A 67 4.12 1.94 -19.56
CA GLN A 67 3.41 1.25 -18.48
C GLN A 67 2.93 2.20 -17.39
N LYS A 68 3.76 3.18 -17.00
CA LYS A 68 3.37 4.20 -16.04
C LYS A 68 2.17 5.01 -16.52
N LYS A 69 2.16 5.42 -17.79
CA LYS A 69 1.02 6.14 -18.40
C LYS A 69 -0.23 5.27 -18.48
N ALA A 70 -0.09 3.99 -18.85
CA ALA A 70 -1.20 3.05 -18.89
C ALA A 70 -1.84 2.89 -17.49
N ALA A 71 -1.02 2.67 -16.45
CA ALA A 71 -1.49 2.57 -15.07
C ALA A 71 -2.20 3.83 -14.61
N PHE A 72 -1.71 5.02 -14.95
CA PHE A 72 -2.37 6.27 -14.61
C PHE A 72 -3.71 6.44 -15.35
N SER A 73 -3.77 6.04 -16.63
CA SER A 73 -5.03 6.04 -17.39
C SER A 73 -6.08 5.10 -16.76
N ASP A 74 -5.67 3.91 -16.37
CA ASP A 74 -6.55 2.93 -15.73
C ASP A 74 -7.00 3.40 -14.34
N LEU A 75 -6.11 4.00 -13.56
CA LEU A 75 -6.44 4.65 -12.30
C LEU A 75 -7.59 5.66 -12.46
N LEU A 76 -7.54 6.53 -13.47
CA LEU A 76 -8.58 7.53 -13.71
C LEU A 76 -9.92 6.89 -14.13
N LYS A 77 -9.89 5.77 -14.85
CA LYS A 77 -11.11 5.00 -15.19
C LYS A 77 -11.74 4.37 -13.95
N VAL A 78 -10.92 3.71 -13.14
CA VAL A 78 -11.36 3.08 -11.89
C VAL A 78 -11.93 4.14 -10.94
N GLU A 79 -11.26 5.28 -10.77
CA GLU A 79 -11.74 6.39 -9.94
C GLU A 79 -13.13 6.87 -10.38
N LYS A 80 -13.36 7.11 -11.67
CA LYS A 80 -14.66 7.52 -12.19
C LYS A 80 -15.78 6.53 -11.88
N ILE A 81 -15.48 5.23 -11.87
CA ILE A 81 -16.46 4.20 -11.51
C ILE A 81 -16.79 4.30 -10.02
N PHE A 82 -15.79 4.48 -9.14
CA PHE A 82 -16.02 4.70 -7.71
C PHE A 82 -16.83 5.97 -7.44
N GLU A 83 -16.51 7.08 -8.12
CA GLU A 83 -17.25 8.33 -7.99
C GLU A 83 -18.71 8.17 -8.42
N PHE A 84 -18.96 7.46 -9.52
CA PHE A 84 -20.31 7.14 -9.96
C PHE A 84 -21.06 6.29 -8.93
N MET A 85 -20.45 5.21 -8.45
CA MET A 85 -21.07 4.33 -7.45
C MET A 85 -21.39 5.08 -6.15
N ASP A 86 -20.51 6.00 -5.74
CA ASP A 86 -20.72 6.81 -4.54
C ASP A 86 -21.85 7.82 -4.75
N SER A 87 -21.93 8.47 -5.91
CA SER A 87 -23.01 9.39 -6.27
C SER A 87 -24.40 8.72 -6.32
N GLU A 88 -24.46 7.45 -6.72
CA GLU A 88 -25.69 6.63 -6.70
C GLU A 88 -26.00 6.06 -5.30
N GLY A 89 -25.22 6.42 -4.28
CA GLY A 89 -25.41 5.97 -2.92
C GLY A 89 -25.01 4.53 -2.64
N PHE A 90 -24.24 3.91 -3.54
CA PHE A 90 -23.79 2.51 -3.40
C PHE A 90 -22.98 2.30 -2.13
N SER A 91 -22.08 3.24 -1.80
CA SER A 91 -21.29 3.20 -0.56
C SER A 91 -22.15 3.13 0.71
N LYS A 92 -23.35 3.74 0.68
CA LYS A 92 -24.30 3.71 1.80
C LYS A 92 -25.12 2.42 1.86
N SER A 93 -25.26 1.74 0.72
CA SER A 93 -26.00 0.45 0.63
C SER A 93 -25.15 -0.75 1.00
N LEU A 94 -23.81 -0.62 0.90
CA LEU A 94 -22.89 -1.65 1.34
C LEU A 94 -22.75 -1.63 2.85
N GLY A 95 -22.97 -2.79 3.48
CA GLY A 95 -22.76 -3.01 4.90
C GLY A 95 -21.58 -3.94 5.17
N GLY A 96 -21.12 -3.98 6.43
CA GLY A 96 -20.12 -4.95 6.86
C GLY A 96 -18.80 -4.87 6.08
N GLN A 97 -18.25 -6.03 5.77
CA GLN A 97 -16.94 -6.16 5.11
C GLN A 97 -16.89 -5.52 3.72
N GLU A 98 -17.95 -5.58 2.94
CA GLU A 98 -17.97 -5.01 1.59
C GLU A 98 -17.91 -3.48 1.62
N GLY A 99 -18.62 -2.83 2.54
CA GLY A 99 -18.56 -1.37 2.72
C GLY A 99 -17.21 -0.90 3.24
N GLU A 100 -16.61 -1.66 4.15
CA GLU A 100 -15.24 -1.41 4.61
C GLU A 100 -14.24 -1.51 3.45
N TYR A 101 -14.34 -2.58 2.66
CA TYR A 101 -13.41 -2.79 1.54
C TYR A 101 -13.58 -1.75 0.44
N PHE A 102 -14.79 -1.29 0.17
CA PHE A 102 -15.05 -0.16 -0.73
C PHE A 102 -14.27 1.09 -0.28
N LYS A 103 -14.32 1.42 1.00
CA LYS A 103 -13.57 2.55 1.57
C LYS A 103 -12.04 2.32 1.50
N ILE A 104 -11.57 1.10 1.73
CA ILE A 104 -10.15 0.75 1.57
C ILE A 104 -9.70 1.01 0.13
N CYS A 105 -10.49 0.58 -0.85
CA CYS A 105 -10.19 0.86 -2.26
C CYS A 105 -10.16 2.37 -2.55
N GLN A 106 -11.08 3.16 -2.01
CA GLN A 106 -11.04 4.62 -2.15
C GLN A 106 -9.77 5.22 -1.54
N ALA A 107 -9.34 4.77 -0.35
CA ALA A 107 -8.08 5.21 0.26
C ALA A 107 -6.89 4.89 -0.65
N ARG A 108 -6.83 3.66 -1.18
CA ARG A 108 -5.78 3.19 -2.10
C ARG A 108 -5.70 4.02 -3.37
N LEU A 109 -6.83 4.40 -3.97
CA LEU A 109 -6.84 5.29 -5.14
C LEU A 109 -6.17 6.64 -4.83
N HIS A 110 -6.44 7.22 -3.66
CA HIS A 110 -5.79 8.47 -3.26
C HIS A 110 -4.30 8.29 -2.94
N VAL A 111 -3.89 7.17 -2.36
CA VAL A 111 -2.46 6.82 -2.19
C VAL A 111 -1.76 6.71 -3.54
N ILE A 112 -2.35 5.98 -4.48
CA ILE A 112 -1.80 5.84 -5.84
C ILE A 112 -1.66 7.21 -6.51
N LYS A 113 -2.71 8.04 -6.48
CA LYS A 113 -2.69 9.39 -7.05
C LYS A 113 -1.62 10.28 -6.41
N HIS A 114 -1.45 10.19 -5.08
CA HIS A 114 -0.37 10.88 -4.39
C HIS A 114 1.00 10.45 -4.92
N ASN A 115 1.21 9.15 -5.12
CA ASN A 115 2.47 8.60 -5.65
C ASN A 115 2.69 8.93 -7.14
N PHE A 116 1.64 9.32 -7.87
CA PHE A 116 1.71 9.96 -9.19
C PHE A 116 1.85 11.49 -9.11
N ASP A 117 2.22 12.04 -7.96
CA ASP A 117 2.44 13.47 -7.72
C ASP A 117 1.17 14.35 -7.90
N VAL A 118 -0.03 13.76 -7.78
CA VAL A 118 -1.28 14.55 -7.82
C VAL A 118 -1.46 15.27 -6.49
N GLN A 119 -1.56 16.60 -6.56
CA GLN A 119 -1.65 17.45 -5.37
C GLN A 119 -2.93 17.22 -4.56
N GLY A 120 -2.79 17.27 -3.24
CA GLY A 120 -3.93 17.17 -2.30
C GLY A 120 -4.40 15.75 -2.01
N GLU A 121 -3.94 14.76 -2.74
CA GLU A 121 -4.41 13.37 -2.61
C GLU A 121 -3.97 12.73 -1.28
N ALA A 122 -2.81 13.11 -0.75
CA ALA A 122 -2.38 12.64 0.58
C ALA A 122 -3.38 12.97 1.68
N LYS A 123 -3.94 14.20 1.69
CA LYS A 123 -4.95 14.61 2.69
C LYS A 123 -6.26 13.83 2.54
N LYS A 124 -6.64 13.46 1.32
CA LYS A 124 -7.84 12.65 1.08
C LYS A 124 -7.62 11.22 1.58
N ALA A 125 -6.46 10.62 1.31
CA ALA A 125 -6.08 9.33 1.87
C ALA A 125 -6.11 9.35 3.40
N ASP A 126 -5.48 10.34 4.05
CA ASP A 126 -5.47 10.51 5.51
C ASP A 126 -6.89 10.54 6.09
N LYS A 127 -7.78 11.31 5.45
CA LYS A 127 -9.18 11.41 5.87
C LYS A 127 -9.88 10.05 5.85
N ILE A 128 -9.72 9.30 4.75
CA ILE A 128 -10.40 8.00 4.59
C ILE A 128 -9.82 6.97 5.55
N TYR A 129 -8.49 6.91 5.73
CA TYR A 129 -7.90 6.03 6.74
C TYR A 129 -8.35 6.39 8.16
N GLY A 130 -8.46 7.68 8.49
CA GLY A 130 -9.04 8.11 9.77
C GLY A 130 -10.49 7.68 9.95
N GLU A 131 -11.32 7.75 8.92
CA GLU A 131 -12.69 7.23 8.94
C GLU A 131 -12.72 5.70 9.12
N LEU A 132 -11.86 4.95 8.41
CA LEU A 132 -11.73 3.50 8.52
C LEU A 132 -11.33 3.07 9.94
N ILE A 133 -10.33 3.72 10.52
CA ILE A 133 -9.87 3.47 11.88
C ILE A 133 -11.01 3.70 12.91
N ASN A 134 -11.82 4.73 12.71
CA ASN A 134 -12.96 5.00 13.58
C ASN A 134 -14.09 3.97 13.42
N LEU A 135 -14.29 3.43 12.21
CA LEU A 135 -15.32 2.42 11.92
C LEU A 135 -14.92 1.03 12.43
N THR A 136 -13.66 0.68 12.30
CA THR A 136 -13.13 -0.65 12.62
C THR A 136 -11.80 -0.54 13.40
N PRO A 137 -11.86 -0.04 14.67
CA PRO A 137 -10.65 0.27 15.46
C PRO A 137 -9.82 -0.97 15.83
N ASP A 138 -10.37 -2.16 15.67
CA ASP A 138 -9.69 -3.44 15.94
C ASP A 138 -9.12 -4.10 14.67
N ASN A 139 -9.32 -3.51 13.50
CA ASN A 139 -8.73 -4.01 12.25
C ASN A 139 -7.29 -3.53 12.11
N GLY A 140 -6.35 -4.36 12.58
CA GLY A 140 -4.91 -4.05 12.54
C GLY A 140 -4.34 -3.85 11.13
N GLU A 141 -4.94 -4.47 10.10
CA GLU A 141 -4.47 -4.33 8.72
C GLU A 141 -4.67 -2.90 8.20
N ILE A 142 -5.72 -2.20 8.62
CA ILE A 142 -5.94 -0.78 8.26
C ILE A 142 -4.82 0.09 8.84
N TYR A 143 -4.44 -0.13 10.09
CA TYR A 143 -3.32 0.60 10.71
C TYR A 143 -2.00 0.31 9.98
N ALA A 144 -1.75 -0.96 9.63
CA ALA A 144 -0.54 -1.33 8.92
C ALA A 144 -0.49 -0.69 7.51
N GLU A 145 -1.59 -0.71 6.76
CA GLU A 145 -1.67 -0.10 5.42
C GLU A 145 -1.54 1.43 5.50
N PHE A 146 -2.17 2.06 6.49
CA PHE A 146 -1.99 3.50 6.72
C PHE A 146 -0.56 3.83 7.11
N ALA A 147 0.09 3.01 7.93
CA ALA A 147 1.50 3.18 8.30
C ALA A 147 2.43 3.07 7.07
N ASP A 148 2.16 2.12 6.16
CA ASP A 148 2.88 1.99 4.90
C ASP A 148 2.81 3.31 4.09
N PHE A 149 1.62 3.88 3.97
CA PHE A 149 1.42 5.16 3.29
C PHE A 149 2.12 6.34 4.00
N LEU A 150 2.01 6.41 5.32
CA LEU A 150 2.67 7.45 6.12
C LEU A 150 4.19 7.38 5.95
N ALA A 151 4.77 6.18 6.01
CA ALA A 151 6.19 5.96 5.83
C ALA A 151 6.67 6.38 4.43
N ASN A 152 5.94 5.98 3.39
CA ASN A 152 6.23 6.38 1.99
C ASN A 152 6.10 7.89 1.76
N SER A 153 5.30 8.59 2.59
CA SER A 153 5.13 10.05 2.56
C SER A 153 6.09 10.78 3.51
N ASN A 154 7.15 10.10 4.01
CA ASN A 154 8.13 10.62 4.96
C ASN A 154 7.56 11.12 6.30
N ARG A 155 6.40 10.57 6.71
CA ARG A 155 5.75 10.88 8.01
C ARG A 155 6.08 9.80 9.03
N ILE A 156 7.38 9.65 9.32
CA ILE A 156 7.99 8.52 10.01
C ILE A 156 7.44 8.31 11.43
N ASP A 157 7.21 9.38 12.21
CA ASP A 157 6.70 9.27 13.57
C ASP A 157 5.25 8.74 13.61
N LEU A 158 4.42 9.19 12.67
CA LEU A 158 3.05 8.70 12.56
C LEU A 158 3.01 7.26 12.02
N ALA A 159 3.92 6.91 11.12
CA ALA A 159 4.05 5.54 10.62
C ALA A 159 4.39 4.58 11.76
N GLU A 160 5.37 4.92 12.61
CA GLU A 160 5.74 4.10 13.76
C GLU A 160 4.56 3.84 14.69
N GLN A 161 3.81 4.89 15.07
CA GLN A 161 2.64 4.76 15.94
C GLN A 161 1.58 3.83 15.37
N ASN A 162 1.34 3.90 14.05
CA ASN A 162 0.37 3.04 13.39
C ASN A 162 0.87 1.60 13.23
N TYR A 163 2.17 1.39 12.96
CA TYR A 163 2.75 0.03 12.96
C TYR A 163 2.71 -0.61 14.36
N ASP A 164 3.01 0.14 15.42
CA ASP A 164 2.89 -0.34 16.79
C ASP A 164 1.45 -0.75 17.11
N LYS A 165 0.47 0.06 16.69
CA LYS A 165 -0.94 -0.29 16.86
C LYS A 165 -1.32 -1.54 16.07
N ALA A 166 -0.86 -1.66 14.83
CA ALA A 166 -1.07 -2.85 13.99
C ALA A 166 -0.47 -4.11 14.64
N LEU A 167 0.77 -4.00 15.14
CA LEU A 167 1.45 -5.09 15.83
C LEU A 167 0.69 -5.53 17.09
N ASN A 168 0.22 -4.58 17.91
CA ASN A 168 -0.59 -4.85 19.10
C ASN A 168 -1.94 -5.52 18.76
N LEU A 169 -2.45 -5.32 17.54
CA LEU A 169 -3.63 -5.99 16.99
C LEU A 169 -3.30 -7.30 16.26
N GLY A 170 -2.05 -7.78 16.36
CA GLY A 170 -1.63 -9.10 15.87
C GLY A 170 -1.10 -9.12 14.43
N VAL A 171 -0.94 -7.97 13.77
CA VAL A 171 -0.42 -7.87 12.39
C VAL A 171 1.11 -8.01 12.38
N LYS A 172 1.59 -9.24 12.28
CA LYS A 172 3.02 -9.57 12.38
C LYS A 172 3.90 -8.91 11.32
N ARG A 173 3.34 -8.65 10.11
CA ARG A 173 4.07 -7.96 9.04
C ARG A 173 4.48 -6.52 9.41
N ALA A 174 3.83 -5.91 10.39
CA ALA A 174 4.17 -4.57 10.89
C ALA A 174 5.60 -4.50 11.46
N ASN A 175 6.17 -5.64 11.91
CA ASN A 175 7.57 -5.69 12.33
C ASN A 175 8.55 -5.28 11.22
N LEU A 176 8.30 -5.65 9.96
CA LEU A 176 9.14 -5.18 8.86
C LEU A 176 9.05 -3.65 8.71
N GLY A 177 7.84 -3.08 8.81
CA GLY A 177 7.63 -1.63 8.78
C GLY A 177 8.38 -0.92 9.92
N LEU A 178 8.27 -1.43 11.16
CA LEU A 178 9.01 -0.91 12.32
C LEU A 178 10.53 -0.97 12.10
N ALA A 179 11.04 -2.08 11.58
CA ALA A 179 12.45 -2.19 11.26
C ALA A 179 12.90 -1.12 10.25
N LEU A 180 12.13 -0.90 9.19
CA LEU A 180 12.43 0.13 8.19
C LEU A 180 12.35 1.54 8.77
N VAL A 181 11.38 1.81 9.65
CA VAL A 181 11.30 3.08 10.41
C VAL A 181 12.55 3.30 11.26
N LYS A 182 13.02 2.28 11.99
CA LYS A 182 14.28 2.37 12.77
C LYS A 182 15.48 2.64 11.85
N LEU A 183 15.57 1.96 10.71
CA LEU A 183 16.62 2.20 9.72
C LEU A 183 16.56 3.62 9.15
N ALA A 184 15.37 4.16 8.89
CA ALA A 184 15.20 5.56 8.46
C ALA A 184 15.77 6.57 9.46
N ARG A 185 15.78 6.21 10.74
CA ARG A 185 16.42 6.99 11.82
C ARG A 185 17.87 6.60 12.11
N MET A 186 18.51 5.84 11.23
CA MET A 186 19.88 5.31 11.41
C MET A 186 20.04 4.38 12.61
N ASP A 187 18.94 3.91 13.22
CA ASP A 187 18.95 3.00 14.35
C ASP A 187 18.96 1.53 13.90
N GLN A 188 20.12 1.06 13.44
CA GLN A 188 20.30 -0.33 13.03
C GLN A 188 20.11 -1.30 14.20
N LYS A 189 20.51 -0.90 15.41
CA LYS A 189 20.37 -1.76 16.60
C LYS A 189 18.91 -1.96 16.98
N GLY A 190 18.09 -0.91 16.86
CA GLY A 190 16.65 -0.99 17.08
C GLY A 190 15.91 -1.73 15.96
N ALA A 191 16.43 -1.72 14.73
CA ALA A 191 15.82 -2.42 13.60
C ALA A 191 15.95 -3.96 13.68
N LEU A 192 17.09 -4.45 14.17
CA LEU A 192 17.42 -5.88 14.16
C LEU A 192 16.38 -6.77 14.88
N PRO A 193 15.93 -6.44 16.11
CA PRO A 193 14.91 -7.25 16.79
C PRO A 193 13.61 -7.36 16.01
N HIS A 194 13.19 -6.31 15.36
CA HIS A 194 11.97 -6.32 14.53
C HIS A 194 12.14 -7.19 13.27
N LEU A 195 13.30 -7.17 12.62
CA LEU A 195 13.60 -8.05 11.50
C LEU A 195 13.60 -9.52 11.93
N GLU A 196 14.21 -9.83 13.08
CA GLU A 196 14.23 -11.18 13.63
C GLU A 196 12.82 -11.69 13.98
N GLU A 197 11.98 -10.83 14.56
CA GLU A 197 10.60 -11.19 14.87
C GLU A 197 9.78 -11.39 13.60
N TYR A 198 9.95 -10.52 12.60
CA TYR A 198 9.30 -10.65 11.30
C TYR A 198 9.65 -11.99 10.64
N LEU A 199 10.92 -12.34 10.62
CA LEU A 199 11.43 -13.57 9.97
C LEU A 199 10.94 -14.87 10.63
N LYS A 200 10.43 -14.83 11.87
CA LYS A 200 9.77 -16.01 12.47
C LYS A 200 8.48 -16.38 11.74
N SER A 201 7.79 -15.41 11.14
CA SER A 201 6.54 -15.63 10.40
C SER A 201 6.71 -15.62 8.89
N TYR A 202 7.77 -14.99 8.40
CA TYR A 202 8.05 -14.77 6.97
C TYR A 202 9.49 -15.21 6.67
N ALA A 203 9.79 -16.48 6.99
CA ALA A 203 11.14 -17.04 6.94
C ALA A 203 11.78 -17.00 5.53
N ASP A 204 10.98 -16.92 4.47
CA ASP A 204 11.47 -16.95 3.09
C ASP A 204 11.66 -15.53 2.49
N ASP A 205 11.45 -14.48 3.28
CA ASP A 205 11.67 -13.11 2.81
C ASP A 205 13.16 -12.80 2.71
N GLU A 206 13.69 -12.89 1.50
CA GLU A 206 15.11 -12.67 1.21
C GLU A 206 15.56 -11.23 1.50
N PHE A 207 14.67 -10.23 1.32
CA PHE A 207 14.99 -8.84 1.62
C PHE A 207 15.24 -8.65 3.12
N ALA A 208 14.31 -9.14 3.95
CA ALA A 208 14.45 -9.07 5.40
C ALA A 208 15.68 -9.84 5.89
N LYS A 209 15.99 -11.02 5.32
CA LYS A 209 17.23 -11.78 5.62
C LYS A 209 18.48 -10.98 5.30
N ILE A 210 18.54 -10.39 4.11
CA ILE A 210 19.68 -9.58 3.69
C ILE A 210 19.90 -8.40 4.65
N LEU A 211 18.81 -7.69 5.03
CA LEU A 211 18.90 -6.59 5.99
C LEU A 211 19.41 -7.05 7.35
N ALA A 212 18.81 -8.10 7.91
CA ALA A 212 19.20 -8.62 9.23
C ALA A 212 20.67 -9.07 9.25
N ASN A 213 21.11 -9.81 8.23
CA ASN A 213 22.49 -10.28 8.12
C ASN A 213 23.46 -9.10 7.95
N SER A 214 23.12 -8.12 7.11
CA SER A 214 23.97 -6.94 6.88
C SER A 214 24.13 -6.08 8.13
N ILE A 215 23.11 -6.00 8.99
CA ILE A 215 23.22 -5.35 10.29
C ILE A 215 24.14 -6.14 11.22
N LYS A 216 23.96 -7.46 11.31
CA LYS A 216 24.80 -8.34 12.15
C LYS A 216 26.27 -8.29 11.77
N GLU A 217 26.56 -8.23 10.48
CA GLU A 217 27.91 -8.15 9.94
C GLU A 217 28.51 -6.73 9.94
N GLY A 218 27.71 -5.70 10.27
CA GLY A 218 28.14 -4.30 10.22
C GLY A 218 28.44 -3.81 8.79
N THR A 219 27.84 -4.44 7.79
CA THR A 219 28.04 -4.14 6.36
C THR A 219 26.97 -3.21 5.79
N LEU A 220 25.83 -3.04 6.51
CA LEU A 220 24.74 -2.18 6.09
C LEU A 220 25.16 -0.70 6.15
N LYS A 221 25.04 -0.01 5.02
CA LYS A 221 25.12 1.44 4.96
C LYS A 221 23.73 1.99 4.69
N VAL A 222 23.30 2.87 5.55
CA VAL A 222 22.04 3.60 5.42
C VAL A 222 22.40 5.03 5.04
N GLU A 223 21.82 5.54 3.96
CA GLU A 223 21.94 6.94 3.57
C GLU A 223 20.58 7.62 3.72
N PRO A 224 20.54 8.84 4.25
CA PRO A 224 19.33 9.59 4.49
C PRO A 224 18.63 10.02 3.21
#